data_7858fcd7a3c1642ebac10169b072a34f
#
_entry.id   7858fcd7a3c1642ebac10169b072a34f
#
_cell.length_a   1.000
_cell.length_b   1.000
_cell.length_c   1.000
_cell.angle_alpha   90.00
_cell.angle_beta   90.00
_cell.angle_gamma   90.00
#
_symmetry.space_group_name_H-M   'P 1'
#
loop_
_entity.id
_entity.type
_entity.pdbx_description
1 polymer ?
#
loop_
_entity_poly.entity_id
_entity_poly.type
_entity_poly.pdbx_seq_one_letter_code
_entity_poly.pdbx_strand_id
1 'polypeptide(L)'
;AAEEWIRAKKKGKMDTRTERTTGEGRIGVAYGDNCAVIVEVQTETDFTAKNDAFSNMVAEVANFALSSDDGDVTCSDDMTKAIDEIRITTGENANYARGMHYSGGHYGHYIHHDGKRACLLQYDGKIDEATVKGICQHIVFHDPMGISADDVPAEKIEKIRADAIQEAKDTGKNDEIAQKMAEGKVRKHLQENTLLAQKYVLDETKTIQDLLQDGVSITAFTRYTLGG
;
A
#
# COMPACT_ATOMS: atom_id res chain seq x y z
N ALA A 1 -18.52 13.72 -36.30
CA ALA A 1 -17.58 13.60 -37.44
C ALA A 1 -16.17 14.13 -37.12
N ALA A 2 -15.97 15.43 -36.78
CA ALA A 2 -14.62 15.96 -36.50
C ALA A 2 -14.02 15.40 -35.18
N GLU A 3 -14.81 15.32 -34.12
CA GLU A 3 -14.39 14.74 -32.84
C GLU A 3 -14.07 13.25 -32.94
N GLU A 4 -14.88 12.49 -33.65
CA GLU A 4 -14.64 11.07 -33.89
C GLU A 4 -13.36 10.84 -34.72
N TRP A 5 -13.09 11.67 -35.71
CA TRP A 5 -11.87 11.60 -36.48
C TRP A 5 -10.63 11.95 -35.66
N ILE A 6 -10.70 12.98 -34.80
CA ILE A 6 -9.62 13.35 -33.86
C ILE A 6 -9.39 12.21 -32.86
N ARG A 7 -10.46 11.61 -32.33
CA ARG A 7 -10.39 10.47 -31.39
C ARG A 7 -9.75 9.24 -32.06
N ALA A 8 -10.17 8.90 -33.27
CA ALA A 8 -9.58 7.78 -34.01
C ALA A 8 -8.09 8.00 -34.32
N LYS A 9 -7.69 9.25 -34.66
CA LYS A 9 -6.30 9.62 -34.90
C LYS A 9 -5.43 9.60 -33.64
N LYS A 10 -6.01 9.99 -32.49
CA LYS A 10 -5.36 9.91 -31.18
C LYS A 10 -5.20 8.43 -30.75
N LYS A 11 -6.21 7.59 -30.98
CA LYS A 11 -6.16 6.15 -30.70
C LYS A 11 -5.06 5.45 -31.49
N GLY A 12 -4.89 5.76 -32.78
CA GLY A 12 -3.80 5.20 -33.61
C GLY A 12 -2.39 5.64 -33.20
N LYS A 13 -2.26 6.68 -32.34
CA LYS A 13 -0.99 7.10 -31.75
C LYS A 13 -0.73 6.53 -30.35
N MET A 14 -1.71 5.86 -29.76
CA MET A 14 -1.58 5.27 -28.42
C MET A 14 -0.54 4.16 -28.37
N ASP A 15 -0.52 3.29 -29.38
CA ASP A 15 0.38 2.12 -29.41
C ASP A 15 1.86 2.51 -29.30
N THR A 16 2.23 3.71 -29.76
CA THR A 16 3.62 4.22 -29.65
C THR A 16 3.93 4.88 -28.31
N ARG A 17 2.94 5.06 -27.42
CA ARG A 17 3.09 5.78 -26.16
C ARG A 17 3.11 4.84 -24.95
N THR A 18 2.57 3.62 -25.09
CA THR A 18 2.53 2.62 -24.02
C THR A 18 3.90 2.22 -23.49
N GLU A 19 4.97 2.46 -24.26
CA GLU A 19 6.36 2.21 -23.85
C GLU A 19 7.00 3.37 -23.07
N ARG A 20 6.31 4.51 -22.93
CA ARG A 20 6.84 5.63 -22.17
C ARG A 20 6.79 5.37 -20.69
N THR A 21 7.87 5.72 -19.99
CA THR A 21 7.99 5.55 -18.55
C THR A 21 6.95 6.39 -17.81
N THR A 22 6.26 5.77 -16.88
CA THR A 22 5.29 6.39 -15.98
C THR A 22 5.86 6.37 -14.56
N GLY A 23 6.20 7.54 -14.03
CA GLY A 23 6.79 7.70 -12.69
C GLY A 23 5.88 8.49 -11.73
N GLU A 24 4.79 9.06 -12.26
CA GLU A 24 3.79 9.80 -11.51
C GLU A 24 2.48 9.04 -11.49
N GLY A 25 1.48 9.47 -10.72
CA GLY A 25 0.20 8.78 -10.65
C GLY A 25 -0.55 9.02 -9.36
N ARG A 26 -1.53 8.17 -9.08
CA ARG A 26 -2.34 8.19 -7.84
C ARG A 26 -2.74 6.80 -7.40
N ILE A 27 -3.01 6.71 -6.10
CA ILE A 27 -3.61 5.54 -5.47
C ILE A 27 -5.09 5.84 -5.22
N GLY A 28 -5.95 4.88 -5.54
CA GLY A 28 -7.39 4.91 -5.30
C GLY A 28 -7.83 3.78 -4.37
N VAL A 29 -8.91 4.02 -3.62
CA VAL A 29 -9.55 3.04 -2.77
C VAL A 29 -11.05 3.05 -3.05
N ALA A 30 -11.67 1.88 -3.11
CA ALA A 30 -13.11 1.74 -3.22
C ALA A 30 -13.63 0.68 -2.23
N TYR A 31 -14.91 0.80 -1.88
CA TYR A 31 -15.62 -0.10 -0.98
C TYR A 31 -16.83 -0.69 -1.67
N GLY A 32 -17.01 -2.02 -1.55
CA GLY A 32 -18.24 -2.74 -1.86
C GLY A 32 -19.01 -3.12 -0.59
N ASP A 33 -20.05 -3.94 -0.74
CA ASP A 33 -20.91 -4.34 0.39
C ASP A 33 -20.16 -5.12 1.47
N ASN A 34 -19.20 -5.95 1.09
CA ASN A 34 -18.39 -6.76 2.01
C ASN A 34 -16.96 -6.92 1.50
N CYS A 35 -16.45 -5.92 0.81
CA CYS A 35 -15.10 -5.94 0.26
C CYS A 35 -14.56 -4.51 0.15
N ALA A 36 -13.25 -4.42 0.01
CA ALA A 36 -12.56 -3.17 -0.30
C ALA A 36 -11.35 -3.43 -1.18
N VAL A 37 -10.97 -2.44 -1.95
CA VAL A 37 -9.86 -2.53 -2.88
C VAL A 37 -8.99 -1.28 -2.82
N ILE A 38 -7.69 -1.45 -3.01
CA ILE A 38 -6.72 -0.39 -3.23
C ILE A 38 -6.05 -0.64 -4.58
N VAL A 39 -5.90 0.40 -5.39
CA VAL A 39 -5.28 0.34 -6.72
C VAL A 39 -4.27 1.45 -6.91
N GLU A 40 -3.25 1.20 -7.73
CA GLU A 40 -2.28 2.21 -8.18
C GLU A 40 -2.35 2.35 -9.70
N VAL A 41 -2.57 3.59 -10.17
CA VAL A 41 -2.52 3.93 -11.59
C VAL A 41 -1.48 5.02 -11.80
N GLN A 42 -0.60 4.78 -12.77
CA GLN A 42 0.53 5.64 -13.08
C GLN A 42 0.32 6.43 -14.36
N THR A 43 1.01 7.57 -14.49
CA THR A 43 1.06 8.44 -15.67
C THR A 43 2.44 9.07 -15.82
N GLU A 44 2.68 9.80 -16.93
CA GLU A 44 4.01 10.38 -17.23
C GLU A 44 4.33 11.58 -16.32
N THR A 45 3.35 12.47 -16.05
CA THR A 45 3.61 13.73 -15.33
C THR A 45 2.69 13.91 -14.10
N ASP A 46 3.19 14.71 -13.16
CA ASP A 46 2.44 15.12 -11.98
C ASP A 46 1.28 16.07 -12.33
N PHE A 47 1.36 16.80 -13.44
CA PHE A 47 0.26 17.64 -13.94
C PHE A 47 -0.96 16.78 -14.28
N THR A 48 -0.77 15.68 -15.02
CA THR A 48 -1.83 14.73 -15.32
C THR A 48 -2.31 14.02 -14.05
N ALA A 49 -1.41 13.58 -13.18
CA ALA A 49 -1.77 12.92 -11.93
C ALA A 49 -2.63 13.80 -10.99
N LYS A 50 -2.48 15.13 -11.05
CA LYS A 50 -3.27 16.10 -10.25
C LYS A 50 -4.57 16.52 -10.91
N ASN A 51 -4.81 16.15 -12.17
CA ASN A 51 -6.02 16.52 -12.91
C ASN A 51 -7.24 15.75 -12.36
N ASP A 52 -8.36 16.44 -12.24
CA ASP A 52 -9.63 15.85 -11.78
C ASP A 52 -10.07 14.67 -12.66
N ALA A 53 -9.87 14.74 -13.98
CA ALA A 53 -10.21 13.65 -14.89
C ALA A 53 -9.39 12.40 -14.59
N PHE A 54 -8.10 12.53 -14.27
CA PHE A 54 -7.25 11.41 -13.86
C PHE A 54 -7.67 10.86 -12.49
N SER A 55 -7.96 11.73 -11.53
CA SER A 55 -8.45 11.32 -10.21
C SER A 55 -9.77 10.55 -10.28
N ASN A 56 -10.70 11.02 -11.12
CA ASN A 56 -11.99 10.35 -11.35
C ASN A 56 -11.80 8.98 -12.03
N MET A 57 -10.91 8.89 -13.02
CA MET A 57 -10.56 7.61 -13.65
C MET A 57 -9.95 6.62 -12.65
N VAL A 58 -9.06 7.06 -11.75
CA VAL A 58 -8.49 6.19 -10.71
C VAL A 58 -9.59 5.67 -9.77
N ALA A 59 -10.56 6.51 -9.40
CA ALA A 59 -11.71 6.08 -8.62
C ALA A 59 -12.60 5.08 -9.40
N GLU A 60 -12.80 5.28 -10.71
CA GLU A 60 -13.52 4.35 -11.56
C GLU A 60 -12.80 3.00 -11.69
N VAL A 61 -11.48 3.01 -11.89
CA VAL A 61 -10.64 1.80 -11.88
C VAL A 61 -10.76 1.04 -10.56
N ALA A 62 -10.74 1.74 -9.42
CA ALA A 62 -10.95 1.12 -8.11
C ALA A 62 -12.36 0.51 -7.98
N ASN A 63 -13.39 1.17 -8.49
CA ASN A 63 -14.75 0.61 -8.49
C ASN A 63 -14.86 -0.65 -9.37
N PHE A 64 -14.25 -0.68 -10.55
CA PHE A 64 -14.22 -1.91 -11.38
C PHE A 64 -13.48 -3.05 -10.68
N ALA A 65 -12.42 -2.73 -9.96
CA ALA A 65 -11.63 -3.69 -9.22
C ALA A 65 -12.38 -4.37 -8.06
N LEU A 66 -13.51 -3.82 -7.58
CA LEU A 66 -14.37 -4.47 -6.58
C LEU A 66 -14.98 -5.82 -7.05
N SER A 67 -14.97 -6.09 -8.34
CA SER A 67 -15.44 -7.36 -8.91
C SER A 67 -14.35 -8.43 -8.98
N SER A 68 -13.13 -8.14 -8.52
CA SER A 68 -12.01 -9.08 -8.52
C SER A 68 -12.14 -10.11 -7.39
N ASP A 69 -11.44 -11.21 -7.54
CA ASP A 69 -11.22 -12.15 -6.44
C ASP A 69 -10.29 -11.55 -5.37
N ASP A 70 -10.27 -12.15 -4.17
CA ASP A 70 -9.37 -11.77 -3.09
C ASP A 70 -7.90 -11.90 -3.50
N GLY A 71 -7.10 -10.95 -3.04
CA GLY A 71 -5.67 -10.89 -3.33
C GLY A 71 -5.32 -9.88 -4.41
N ASP A 72 -4.28 -10.20 -5.19
CA ASP A 72 -3.77 -9.31 -6.23
C ASP A 72 -4.80 -9.10 -7.35
N VAL A 73 -5.09 -7.83 -7.64
CA VAL A 73 -6.06 -7.45 -8.66
C VAL A 73 -5.40 -7.40 -10.04
N THR A 74 -5.92 -8.22 -10.95
CA THR A 74 -5.56 -8.16 -12.36
C THR A 74 -6.36 -7.08 -13.09
N CYS A 75 -5.71 -6.31 -13.97
CA CYS A 75 -6.37 -5.27 -14.75
C CYS A 75 -7.43 -5.88 -15.68
N SER A 76 -8.70 -5.51 -15.49
CA SER A 76 -9.81 -5.95 -16.31
C SER A 76 -9.93 -5.13 -17.62
N ASP A 77 -10.75 -5.61 -18.56
CA ASP A 77 -11.03 -4.89 -19.80
C ASP A 77 -11.69 -3.52 -19.53
N ASP A 78 -12.55 -3.42 -18.51
CA ASP A 78 -13.22 -2.15 -18.18
C ASP A 78 -12.26 -1.16 -17.52
N MET A 79 -11.35 -1.64 -16.67
CA MET A 79 -10.25 -0.82 -16.14
C MET A 79 -9.35 -0.31 -17.28
N THR A 80 -9.00 -1.19 -18.22
CA THR A 80 -8.20 -0.82 -19.41
C THR A 80 -8.89 0.24 -20.24
N LYS A 81 -10.20 0.13 -20.48
CA LYS A 81 -10.96 1.14 -21.23
C LYS A 81 -10.95 2.50 -20.52
N ALA A 82 -11.14 2.54 -19.20
CA ALA A 82 -11.11 3.79 -18.43
C ALA A 82 -9.73 4.47 -18.55
N ILE A 83 -8.65 3.70 -18.45
CA ILE A 83 -7.28 4.20 -18.60
C ILE A 83 -7.03 4.69 -20.03
N ASP A 84 -7.50 3.97 -21.05
CA ASP A 84 -7.37 4.38 -22.46
C ASP A 84 -8.04 5.71 -22.76
N GLU A 85 -9.20 6.00 -22.15
CA GLU A 85 -9.85 7.30 -22.28
C GLU A 85 -8.97 8.45 -21.77
N ILE A 86 -8.26 8.25 -20.66
CA ILE A 86 -7.31 9.23 -20.16
C ILE A 86 -6.11 9.39 -21.09
N ARG A 87 -5.56 8.30 -21.61
CA ARG A 87 -4.46 8.33 -22.62
C ARG A 87 -4.88 9.15 -23.86
N ILE A 88 -6.12 8.95 -24.34
CA ILE A 88 -6.68 9.68 -25.47
C ILE A 88 -6.84 11.16 -25.16
N THR A 89 -7.38 11.49 -23.97
CA THR A 89 -7.72 12.86 -23.59
C THR A 89 -6.48 13.69 -23.30
N THR A 90 -5.56 13.18 -22.47
CA THR A 90 -4.35 13.89 -22.04
C THR A 90 -3.22 13.80 -23.07
N GLY A 91 -3.18 12.72 -23.83
CA GLY A 91 -2.08 12.43 -24.74
C GLY A 91 -0.84 11.88 -24.04
N GLU A 92 -0.92 11.61 -22.73
CA GLU A 92 0.12 10.95 -21.95
C GLU A 92 -0.15 9.44 -21.82
N ASN A 93 0.91 8.67 -21.56
CA ASN A 93 0.76 7.30 -21.15
C ASN A 93 0.20 7.23 -19.73
N ALA A 94 -0.67 6.25 -19.52
CA ALA A 94 -1.16 5.88 -18.20
C ALA A 94 -1.31 4.36 -18.14
N ASN A 95 -1.01 3.74 -17.01
CA ASN A 95 -1.11 2.29 -16.83
C ASN A 95 -1.56 1.92 -15.43
N TYR A 96 -2.28 0.82 -15.37
CA TYR A 96 -2.52 0.13 -14.12
C TYR A 96 -1.22 -0.52 -13.64
N ALA A 97 -0.81 -0.22 -12.42
CA ALA A 97 0.42 -0.78 -11.86
C ALA A 97 0.13 -2.01 -10.99
N ARG A 98 -0.80 -1.90 -10.05
CA ARG A 98 -1.16 -2.97 -9.11
C ARG A 98 -2.43 -2.65 -8.35
N GLY A 99 -2.98 -3.65 -7.67
CA GLY A 99 -4.08 -3.50 -6.72
C GLY A 99 -4.18 -4.70 -5.80
N MET A 100 -4.89 -4.52 -4.69
CA MET A 100 -5.19 -5.55 -3.71
C MET A 100 -6.66 -5.47 -3.35
N HIS A 101 -7.34 -6.61 -3.38
CA HIS A 101 -8.72 -6.78 -2.98
C HIS A 101 -8.81 -7.60 -1.70
N TYR A 102 -9.65 -7.15 -0.78
CA TYR A 102 -9.98 -7.86 0.45
C TYR A 102 -11.48 -8.08 0.56
N SER A 103 -11.91 -9.27 1.00
CA SER A 103 -13.30 -9.57 1.34
C SER A 103 -13.45 -9.95 2.83
N GLY A 104 -14.64 -9.70 3.39
CA GLY A 104 -14.95 -9.96 4.80
C GLY A 104 -14.39 -8.92 5.77
N GLY A 105 -14.90 -8.93 7.02
CA GLY A 105 -14.47 -8.01 8.07
C GLY A 105 -14.91 -6.56 7.88
N HIS A 106 -14.15 -5.66 8.45
CA HIS A 106 -14.32 -4.21 8.34
C HIS A 106 -13.10 -3.59 7.70
N TYR A 107 -13.26 -2.39 7.14
CA TYR A 107 -12.19 -1.71 6.41
C TYR A 107 -11.99 -0.28 6.89
N GLY A 108 -10.75 0.17 6.78
CA GLY A 108 -10.39 1.57 6.88
C GLY A 108 -9.31 1.93 5.89
N HIS A 109 -9.19 3.20 5.54
CA HIS A 109 -8.12 3.65 4.66
C HIS A 109 -7.61 5.03 5.03
N TYR A 110 -6.45 5.31 4.52
CA TYR A 110 -5.90 6.66 4.46
C TYR A 110 -5.15 6.86 3.14
N ILE A 111 -5.52 7.89 2.41
CA ILE A 111 -4.77 8.37 1.24
C ILE A 111 -4.11 9.69 1.64
N HIS A 112 -2.80 9.77 1.51
CA HIS A 112 -2.07 10.98 1.80
C HIS A 112 -2.45 12.08 0.80
N HIS A 113 -2.35 13.35 1.23
CA HIS A 113 -2.84 14.51 0.46
C HIS A 113 -2.23 14.63 -0.95
N ASP A 114 -1.04 14.07 -1.15
CA ASP A 114 -0.38 14.03 -2.46
C ASP A 114 -0.93 12.93 -3.40
N GLY A 115 -1.76 12.02 -2.88
CA GLY A 115 -2.31 10.87 -3.62
C GLY A 115 -1.30 9.76 -3.92
N LYS A 116 -0.05 9.90 -3.45
CA LYS A 116 1.07 9.00 -3.79
C LYS A 116 1.36 7.93 -2.75
N ARG A 117 0.75 8.04 -1.58
CA ARG A 117 0.88 7.07 -0.49
C ARG A 117 -0.48 6.79 0.10
N ALA A 118 -0.78 5.53 0.30
CA ALA A 118 -2.04 5.12 0.92
C ALA A 118 -1.90 3.80 1.67
N CYS A 119 -2.84 3.57 2.56
CA CYS A 119 -3.05 2.31 3.23
C CYS A 119 -4.52 1.92 3.13
N LEU A 120 -4.79 0.65 2.84
CA LEU A 120 -6.06 -0.03 3.08
C LEU A 120 -5.84 -1.02 4.22
N LEU A 121 -6.68 -0.94 5.25
CA LEU A 121 -6.66 -1.78 6.45
C LEU A 121 -7.90 -2.65 6.51
N GLN A 122 -7.72 -3.94 6.81
CA GLN A 122 -8.80 -4.86 7.15
C GLN A 122 -8.71 -5.23 8.64
N TYR A 123 -9.85 -5.28 9.33
CA TYR A 123 -9.90 -5.60 10.74
C TYR A 123 -11.23 -6.25 11.13
N ASP A 124 -11.22 -6.98 12.24
CA ASP A 124 -12.40 -7.53 12.87
C ASP A 124 -12.69 -6.83 14.20
N GLY A 125 -13.95 -6.89 14.61
CA GLY A 125 -14.41 -6.29 15.86
C GLY A 125 -14.90 -4.84 15.69
N LYS A 126 -15.14 -4.17 16.83
CA LYS A 126 -15.71 -2.82 16.84
C LYS A 126 -14.70 -1.81 17.38
N ILE A 127 -14.27 -0.91 16.54
CA ILE A 127 -13.33 0.18 16.83
C ILE A 127 -13.88 1.49 16.23
N ASP A 128 -13.57 2.63 16.81
CA ASP A 128 -14.01 3.92 16.28
C ASP A 128 -13.23 4.31 15.02
N GLU A 129 -13.90 5.05 14.14
CA GLU A 129 -13.38 5.46 12.84
C GLU A 129 -12.10 6.33 12.93
N ALA A 130 -12.01 7.17 13.96
CA ALA A 130 -10.85 8.04 14.16
C ALA A 130 -9.59 7.21 14.48
N THR A 131 -9.73 6.18 15.32
CA THR A 131 -8.65 5.24 15.64
C THR A 131 -8.24 4.44 14.40
N VAL A 132 -9.19 3.91 13.63
CA VAL A 132 -8.91 3.19 12.37
C VAL A 132 -8.13 4.09 11.40
N LYS A 133 -8.59 5.31 11.19
CA LYS A 133 -7.90 6.29 10.34
C LYS A 133 -6.49 6.60 10.84
N GLY A 134 -6.33 6.76 12.15
CA GLY A 134 -5.03 7.00 12.77
C GLY A 134 -4.06 5.83 12.58
N ILE A 135 -4.53 4.58 12.67
CA ILE A 135 -3.73 3.38 12.37
C ILE A 135 -3.32 3.38 10.89
N CYS A 136 -4.22 3.69 9.96
CA CYS A 136 -3.88 3.80 8.54
C CYS A 136 -2.83 4.89 8.27
N GLN A 137 -2.93 6.04 8.94
CA GLN A 137 -1.91 7.10 8.88
C GLN A 137 -0.56 6.61 9.41
N HIS A 138 -0.56 5.89 10.54
CA HIS A 138 0.64 5.29 11.10
C HIS A 138 1.30 4.32 10.13
N ILE A 139 0.53 3.42 9.49
CA ILE A 139 1.04 2.47 8.48
C ILE A 139 1.68 3.21 7.30
N VAL A 140 1.03 4.24 6.78
CA VAL A 140 1.59 5.06 5.68
C VAL A 140 2.93 5.68 6.06
N PHE A 141 3.09 6.10 7.32
CA PHE A 141 4.26 6.82 7.81
C PHE A 141 5.42 5.89 8.18
N HIS A 142 5.14 4.78 8.88
CA HIS A 142 6.16 3.90 9.46
C HIS A 142 6.51 2.66 8.63
N ASP A 143 5.70 2.36 7.59
CA ASP A 143 5.95 1.23 6.67
C ASP A 143 6.26 -0.09 7.40
N PRO A 144 5.37 -0.59 8.28
CA PRO A 144 5.61 -1.82 8.99
C PRO A 144 5.74 -3.00 8.03
N MET A 145 6.62 -3.96 8.36
CA MET A 145 6.88 -5.15 7.53
C MET A 145 5.80 -6.22 7.64
N GLY A 146 4.94 -6.14 8.64
CA GLY A 146 3.86 -7.07 8.94
C GLY A 146 3.06 -6.59 10.13
N ILE A 147 1.99 -7.29 10.45
CA ILE A 147 1.13 -6.96 11.59
C ILE A 147 1.86 -7.29 12.90
N SER A 148 2.48 -8.48 12.95
CA SER A 148 3.16 -9.02 14.13
C SER A 148 4.53 -9.61 13.77
N ALA A 149 5.24 -10.11 14.78
CA ALA A 149 6.52 -10.79 14.59
C ALA A 149 6.40 -12.06 13.72
N ASP A 150 5.22 -12.70 13.72
CA ASP A 150 4.97 -13.93 12.98
C ASP A 150 4.91 -13.69 11.45
N ASP A 151 4.65 -12.45 11.02
CA ASP A 151 4.60 -12.06 9.62
C ASP A 151 6.00 -11.76 9.03
N VAL A 152 7.02 -11.67 9.90
CA VAL A 152 8.39 -11.39 9.44
C VAL A 152 9.07 -12.68 9.00
N PRO A 153 9.60 -12.76 7.76
CA PRO A 153 10.25 -13.96 7.27
C PRO A 153 11.38 -14.44 8.21
N ALA A 154 11.36 -15.72 8.56
CA ALA A 154 12.34 -16.33 9.47
C ALA A 154 13.78 -16.11 9.00
N GLU A 155 14.04 -16.16 7.70
CA GLU A 155 15.35 -15.90 7.10
C GLU A 155 15.87 -14.49 7.44
N LYS A 156 14.98 -13.48 7.48
CA LYS A 156 15.34 -12.12 7.84
C LYS A 156 15.73 -12.02 9.32
N ILE A 157 14.97 -12.70 10.19
CA ILE A 157 15.26 -12.78 11.63
C ILE A 157 16.61 -13.47 11.87
N GLU A 158 16.86 -14.61 11.20
CA GLU A 158 18.12 -15.34 11.31
C GLU A 158 19.31 -14.52 10.80
N LYS A 159 19.13 -13.76 9.72
CA LYS A 159 20.18 -12.85 9.22
C LYS A 159 20.53 -11.79 10.26
N ILE A 160 19.53 -11.14 10.85
CA ILE A 160 19.74 -10.12 11.88
C ILE A 160 20.45 -10.72 13.09
N ARG A 161 20.07 -11.95 13.50
CA ARG A 161 20.70 -12.69 14.60
C ARG A 161 22.16 -12.99 14.29
N ALA A 162 22.45 -13.54 13.11
CA ALA A 162 23.81 -13.90 12.69
C ALA A 162 24.72 -12.65 12.62
N ASP A 163 24.25 -11.58 12.00
CA ASP A 163 24.98 -10.31 11.89
C ASP A 163 25.28 -9.73 13.29
N ALA A 164 24.33 -9.79 14.21
CA ALA A 164 24.51 -9.31 15.59
C ALA A 164 25.49 -10.14 16.39
N ILE A 165 25.51 -11.48 16.22
CA ILE A 165 26.48 -12.37 16.83
C ILE A 165 27.90 -12.06 16.33
N GLN A 166 28.05 -11.90 15.01
CA GLN A 166 29.35 -11.59 14.42
C GLN A 166 29.87 -10.24 14.92
N GLU A 167 29.06 -9.21 14.92
CA GLU A 167 29.44 -7.90 15.45
C GLU A 167 29.86 -7.94 16.92
N ALA A 168 29.15 -8.71 17.75
CA ALA A 168 29.52 -8.88 19.15
C ALA A 168 30.86 -9.59 19.32
N LYS A 169 31.13 -10.65 18.51
CA LYS A 169 32.42 -11.38 18.53
C LYS A 169 33.57 -10.50 18.08
N ASP A 170 33.39 -9.68 17.07
CA ASP A 170 34.37 -8.73 16.55
C ASP A 170 34.78 -7.70 17.62
N THR A 171 33.86 -7.41 18.57
CA THR A 171 34.15 -6.56 19.74
C THR A 171 34.72 -7.33 20.95
N GLY A 172 35.08 -8.61 20.78
CA GLY A 172 35.72 -9.44 21.81
C GLY A 172 34.74 -9.99 22.85
N LYS A 173 33.44 -10.02 22.58
CA LYS A 173 32.45 -10.66 23.48
C LYS A 173 32.51 -12.18 23.35
N ASN A 174 32.28 -12.88 24.47
CA ASN A 174 32.15 -14.33 24.44
C ASN A 174 30.81 -14.75 23.81
N ASP A 175 30.67 -16.04 23.47
CA ASP A 175 29.50 -16.57 22.78
C ASP A 175 28.18 -16.33 23.53
N GLU A 176 28.18 -16.46 24.86
CA GLU A 176 26.97 -16.25 25.69
C GLU A 176 26.50 -14.79 25.62
N ILE A 177 27.43 -13.84 25.73
CA ILE A 177 27.14 -12.41 25.64
C ILE A 177 26.69 -12.07 24.21
N ALA A 178 27.35 -12.61 23.19
CA ALA A 178 27.02 -12.40 21.79
C ALA A 178 25.58 -12.86 21.48
N GLN A 179 25.16 -14.02 21.97
CA GLN A 179 23.80 -14.52 21.81
C GLN A 179 22.77 -13.63 22.51
N LYS A 180 23.01 -13.21 23.76
CA LYS A 180 22.10 -12.27 24.46
C LYS A 180 21.98 -10.94 23.74
N MET A 181 23.06 -10.41 23.20
CA MET A 181 23.04 -9.20 22.39
C MET A 181 22.21 -9.37 21.10
N ALA A 182 22.38 -10.52 20.43
CA ALA A 182 21.64 -10.83 19.21
C ALA A 182 20.14 -10.95 19.46
N GLU A 183 19.71 -11.65 20.52
CA GLU A 183 18.29 -11.72 20.90
C GLU A 183 17.71 -10.32 21.24
N GLY A 184 18.50 -9.48 21.92
CA GLY A 184 18.12 -8.08 22.16
C GLY A 184 17.93 -7.28 20.87
N LYS A 185 18.83 -7.47 19.90
CA LYS A 185 18.76 -6.81 18.58
C LYS A 185 17.57 -7.28 17.75
N VAL A 186 17.32 -8.60 17.70
CA VAL A 186 16.14 -9.17 17.04
C VAL A 186 14.85 -8.62 17.65
N ARG A 187 14.73 -8.67 18.98
CA ARG A 187 13.55 -8.14 19.66
C ARG A 187 13.33 -6.66 19.35
N LYS A 188 14.38 -5.84 19.41
CA LYS A 188 14.30 -4.41 19.07
C LYS A 188 13.87 -4.21 17.62
N HIS A 189 14.45 -4.97 16.69
CA HIS A 189 14.08 -4.90 15.28
C HIS A 189 12.59 -5.22 15.05
N LEU A 190 12.08 -6.29 15.69
CA LEU A 190 10.65 -6.64 15.60
C LEU A 190 9.75 -5.55 16.19
N GLN A 191 10.12 -4.97 17.34
CA GLN A 191 9.39 -3.87 17.96
C GLN A 191 9.34 -2.60 17.08
N GLU A 192 10.40 -2.31 16.36
CA GLU A 192 10.48 -1.13 15.49
C GLU A 192 9.82 -1.34 14.13
N ASN A 193 9.64 -2.58 13.69
CA ASN A 193 9.24 -2.87 12.30
C ASN A 193 7.95 -3.70 12.17
N THR A 194 7.28 -4.07 13.25
CA THR A 194 5.96 -4.73 13.19
C THR A 194 4.87 -3.83 13.74
N LEU A 195 3.73 -3.77 13.04
CA LEU A 195 2.67 -2.80 13.27
C LEU A 195 2.22 -2.77 14.74
N LEU A 196 1.86 -3.92 15.30
CA LEU A 196 1.30 -3.98 16.67
C LEU A 196 2.28 -3.51 17.75
N ALA A 197 3.58 -3.70 17.53
CA ALA A 197 4.63 -3.35 18.49
C ALA A 197 5.16 -1.91 18.34
N GLN A 198 4.89 -1.27 17.20
CA GLN A 198 5.34 0.10 16.96
C GLN A 198 4.63 1.11 17.87
N LYS A 199 5.37 2.17 18.26
CA LYS A 199 4.80 3.33 18.95
C LYS A 199 3.90 4.10 18.03
N TYR A 200 2.68 4.41 18.50
CA TYR A 200 1.68 5.10 17.69
C TYR A 200 2.10 6.52 17.33
N VAL A 201 2.06 6.86 16.06
CA VAL A 201 2.57 8.14 15.53
C VAL A 201 1.88 9.38 16.11
N LEU A 202 0.62 9.25 16.54
CA LEU A 202 -0.13 10.37 17.13
C LEU A 202 -0.06 10.41 18.67
N ASP A 203 0.44 9.35 19.32
CA ASP A 203 0.63 9.25 20.77
C ASP A 203 1.70 8.20 21.10
N GLU A 204 2.96 8.60 21.14
CA GLU A 204 4.11 7.72 21.37
C GLU A 204 4.13 7.03 22.75
N THR A 205 3.22 7.38 23.65
CA THR A 205 3.06 6.69 24.94
C THR A 205 2.39 5.33 24.80
N LYS A 206 1.71 5.09 23.67
CA LYS A 206 1.00 3.85 23.34
C LYS A 206 1.65 3.14 22.16
N THR A 207 1.44 1.82 22.10
CA THR A 207 1.68 1.04 20.90
C THR A 207 0.39 0.93 20.09
N ILE A 208 0.48 0.46 18.84
CA ILE A 208 -0.74 0.15 18.06
C ILE A 208 -1.56 -0.94 18.77
N GLN A 209 -0.91 -1.93 19.38
CA GLN A 209 -1.59 -2.95 20.19
C GLN A 209 -2.43 -2.36 21.33
N ASP A 210 -1.95 -1.31 21.98
CA ASP A 210 -2.66 -0.64 23.10
C ASP A 210 -3.92 0.13 22.62
N LEU A 211 -4.07 0.38 21.33
CA LEU A 211 -5.28 1.01 20.76
C LEU A 211 -6.38 0.00 20.48
N LEU A 212 -6.03 -1.28 20.35
CA LEU A 212 -6.98 -2.34 20.04
C LEU A 212 -7.64 -2.81 21.33
N GLN A 213 -8.97 -2.66 21.39
CA GLN A 213 -9.79 -3.16 22.49
C GLN A 213 -9.96 -4.68 22.39
N ASP A 214 -10.46 -5.31 23.46
CA ASP A 214 -10.79 -6.73 23.47
C ASP A 214 -11.76 -7.08 22.34
N GLY A 215 -11.42 -8.09 21.55
CA GLY A 215 -12.20 -8.55 20.42
C GLY A 215 -11.97 -7.77 19.10
N VAL A 216 -11.02 -6.82 19.10
CA VAL A 216 -10.56 -6.15 17.87
C VAL A 216 -9.25 -6.75 17.42
N SER A 217 -9.14 -7.09 16.14
CA SER A 217 -7.90 -7.56 15.54
C SER A 217 -7.70 -6.97 14.14
N ILE A 218 -6.46 -6.61 13.82
CA ILE A 218 -6.05 -6.27 12.46
C ILE A 218 -5.77 -7.58 11.74
N THR A 219 -6.46 -7.82 10.62
CA THR A 219 -6.35 -9.07 9.84
C THR A 219 -5.47 -8.93 8.62
N ALA A 220 -5.47 -7.75 7.98
CA ALA A 220 -4.58 -7.46 6.85
C ALA A 220 -4.38 -5.94 6.69
N PHE A 221 -3.33 -5.56 6.01
CA PHE A 221 -3.19 -4.23 5.44
C PHE A 221 -2.38 -4.26 4.16
N THR A 222 -2.68 -3.31 3.28
CA THR A 222 -1.85 -3.01 2.11
C THR A 222 -1.43 -1.56 2.19
N ARG A 223 -0.14 -1.32 2.07
CA ARG A 223 0.44 0.02 1.94
C ARG A 223 1.05 0.17 0.56
N TYR A 224 0.61 1.18 -0.17
CA TYR A 224 1.24 1.56 -1.42
C TYR A 224 1.96 2.89 -1.30
N THR A 225 3.13 2.94 -1.89
CA THR A 225 3.84 4.16 -2.29
C THR A 225 3.98 4.11 -3.79
N LEU A 226 3.65 5.19 -4.47
CA LEU A 226 3.69 5.28 -5.92
C LEU A 226 5.06 4.85 -6.45
N GLY A 227 5.06 3.88 -7.36
CA GLY A 227 6.27 3.35 -8.01
C GLY A 227 7.14 2.45 -7.12
N GLY A 228 6.63 2.03 -5.92
CA GLY A 228 7.36 1.21 -4.95
C GLY A 228 7.01 -0.26 -4.98
#